data_8bd94c512b7ab91c07283b41c1cd2c74
#
_entry.id   8bd94c512b7ab91c07283b41c1cd2c74
#
_cell.length_a   1.000
_cell.length_b   1.000
_cell.length_c   1.000
_cell.angle_alpha   90.00
_cell.angle_beta   90.00
_cell.angle_gamma   90.00
#
_symmetry.space_group_name_H-M   'P 1'
#
loop_
_entity.id
_entity.type
_entity.pdbx_description
1 polymer ?
#
loop_
_entity_poly.entity_id
_entity_poly.type
_entity_poly.pdbx_seq_one_letter_code
_entity_poly.pdbx_strand_id
1 'polypeptide(L)'
;MTLAVPTASVAADDATDDEIRSSQQLNDGRTRALPPGDRWDEDRQATRRARALLQRMTLEEKVDMLHGEVNNYYGFYNAPIERLGIPALTMADGPAGTRIANPDVNGQRATQLPAPISLAATWDLALAEQYGDLAAEEAFSTGHNVLLAPAVDIARVAQAGRAFEAFGEDPLLSGTTGAAELRGIQSNPVVGDIKHYNVYTQEVNRLAGGNAVVDERALQEIYVRPFAIGVRDGRPGSAMCAFNKVNGTYACENDELLNTILKEQLRFQGWVMSDYGATHSTVRSILGGLDQEMPGSFTPDEEPGTCFFCGPLLEAVNAGEVPVSRINDAVLRILRPMFALGLFDMPPQIEPLPEA
;
A
#
# COMPACT_ATOMS: atom_id res chain seq x y z
N MET A 1 -32.70 -49.46 -26.95
CA MET A 1 -33.37 -48.17 -26.86
C MET A 1 -32.46 -47.28 -26.03
N THR A 2 -31.54 -46.60 -26.70
CA THR A 2 -30.45 -45.83 -26.09
C THR A 2 -30.84 -44.35 -26.18
N LEU A 3 -31.10 -43.75 -25.05
CA LEU A 3 -31.42 -42.32 -24.98
C LEU A 3 -30.11 -41.51 -25.08
N ALA A 4 -29.98 -40.72 -26.12
CA ALA A 4 -28.91 -39.74 -26.27
C ALA A 4 -29.28 -38.49 -25.46
N VAL A 5 -28.33 -38.07 -24.58
CA VAL A 5 -28.38 -36.79 -23.86
C VAL A 5 -27.73 -35.74 -24.75
N PRO A 6 -28.35 -34.60 -25.01
CA PRO A 6 -27.72 -33.53 -25.77
C PRO A 6 -26.73 -32.80 -24.86
N THR A 7 -25.49 -32.75 -25.26
CA THR A 7 -24.46 -31.85 -24.69
C THR A 7 -24.72 -30.43 -25.19
N ALA A 8 -25.21 -29.57 -24.33
CA ALA A 8 -25.22 -28.14 -24.59
C ALA A 8 -23.78 -27.63 -24.38
N SER A 9 -23.17 -27.16 -25.47
CA SER A 9 -21.93 -26.37 -25.38
C SER A 9 -22.28 -24.98 -24.83
N VAL A 10 -21.83 -24.69 -23.63
CA VAL A 10 -21.80 -23.31 -23.12
C VAL A 10 -20.66 -22.61 -23.84
N ALA A 11 -20.99 -21.73 -24.76
CA ALA A 11 -20.01 -20.78 -25.30
C ALA A 11 -19.56 -19.89 -24.15
N ALA A 12 -18.26 -19.88 -23.88
CA ALA A 12 -17.66 -18.87 -23.03
C ALA A 12 -17.72 -17.56 -23.83
N ASP A 13 -18.59 -16.64 -23.43
CA ASP A 13 -18.53 -15.27 -23.88
C ASP A 13 -17.26 -14.65 -23.29
N ASP A 14 -16.26 -14.47 -24.15
CA ASP A 14 -15.12 -13.58 -23.89
C ASP A 14 -15.68 -12.14 -23.83
N ALA A 15 -15.99 -11.67 -22.64
CA ALA A 15 -16.27 -10.27 -22.43
C ALA A 15 -15.03 -9.47 -22.83
N THR A 16 -15.15 -8.71 -23.90
CA THR A 16 -14.07 -7.89 -24.42
C THR A 16 -13.78 -6.70 -23.49
N ASP A 17 -12.54 -6.21 -23.46
CA ASP A 17 -12.14 -5.04 -22.67
C ASP A 17 -13.06 -3.82 -22.86
N ASP A 18 -13.79 -3.74 -23.98
CA ASP A 18 -14.75 -2.67 -24.27
C ASP A 18 -16.11 -2.85 -23.55
N GLU A 19 -16.53 -4.07 -23.24
CA GLU A 19 -17.76 -4.30 -22.46
C GLU A 19 -17.56 -4.01 -20.97
N ILE A 20 -16.35 -4.25 -20.47
CA ILE A 20 -15.94 -3.82 -19.10
C ILE A 20 -15.91 -2.28 -19.00
N ARG A 21 -15.49 -1.59 -20.06
CA ARG A 21 -15.51 -0.12 -20.14
C ARG A 21 -16.93 0.45 -20.27
N SER A 22 -17.85 -0.24 -20.92
CA SER A 22 -19.22 0.26 -21.09
C SER A 22 -20.06 0.18 -19.81
N SER A 23 -19.78 -0.77 -18.92
CA SER A 23 -20.42 -0.83 -17.59
C SER A 23 -19.94 0.30 -16.64
N GLN A 24 -18.81 0.94 -16.92
CA GLN A 24 -18.28 2.08 -16.16
C GLN A 24 -18.90 3.42 -16.57
N GLN A 25 -19.65 3.50 -17.68
CA GLN A 25 -20.29 4.74 -18.16
C GLN A 25 -21.68 5.05 -17.58
N LEU A 26 -22.20 4.18 -16.71
CA LEU A 26 -23.53 4.35 -16.11
C LEU A 26 -23.52 5.01 -14.72
N ASN A 27 -22.43 5.62 -14.31
CA ASN A 27 -22.38 6.29 -13.02
C ASN A 27 -22.37 7.80 -13.13
N ASP A 28 -23.44 8.35 -12.58
CA ASP A 28 -23.89 9.73 -12.59
C ASP A 28 -22.90 10.67 -11.88
N GLY A 29 -22.26 11.54 -12.64
CA GLY A 29 -21.98 12.97 -12.34
C GLY A 29 -21.13 13.36 -11.13
N ARG A 30 -20.61 12.47 -10.27
CA ARG A 30 -19.80 12.82 -9.09
C ARG A 30 -18.41 12.20 -9.01
N THR A 31 -18.08 11.25 -9.82
CA THR A 31 -16.71 10.74 -9.89
C THR A 31 -15.88 11.64 -10.79
N ARG A 32 -15.10 12.51 -10.18
CA ARG A 32 -13.99 13.18 -10.85
C ARG A 32 -12.89 12.12 -11.01
N ALA A 33 -13.20 11.08 -11.77
CA ALA A 33 -12.23 10.09 -12.20
C ALA A 33 -11.19 10.82 -13.06
N LEU A 34 -10.02 11.02 -12.52
CA LEU A 34 -8.87 11.46 -13.32
C LEU A 34 -8.57 10.35 -14.33
N PRO A 35 -8.30 10.70 -15.60
CA PRO A 35 -8.04 9.72 -16.64
C PRO A 35 -6.87 8.81 -16.28
N PRO A 36 -6.88 7.55 -16.78
CA PRO A 36 -5.78 6.62 -16.61
C PRO A 36 -4.47 7.21 -17.16
N GLY A 37 -3.42 7.30 -16.38
CA GLY A 37 -2.09 7.80 -16.78
C GLY A 37 -1.51 8.89 -15.87
N ASP A 38 -2.34 9.73 -15.26
CA ASP A 38 -1.94 11.12 -14.95
C ASP A 38 -1.53 11.48 -13.51
N ARG A 39 -1.63 10.57 -12.52
CA ARG A 39 -1.48 11.03 -11.14
C ARG A 39 -0.05 11.31 -10.69
N TRP A 40 0.87 10.40 -10.91
CA TRP A 40 2.20 10.54 -10.32
C TRP A 40 3.28 11.03 -11.28
N ASP A 41 3.35 10.46 -12.49
CA ASP A 41 4.33 10.87 -13.51
C ASP A 41 3.90 12.08 -14.30
N GLU A 42 2.61 12.25 -14.49
CA GLU A 42 2.02 13.31 -15.30
C GLU A 42 1.56 14.49 -14.47
N ASP A 43 1.46 14.36 -13.13
CA ASP A 43 1.42 15.53 -12.26
C ASP A 43 2.80 16.18 -12.27
N ARG A 44 3.06 16.87 -13.38
CA ARG A 44 4.30 17.62 -13.59
C ARG A 44 4.52 18.66 -12.49
N GLN A 45 3.46 19.09 -11.82
CA GLN A 45 3.54 20.05 -10.73
C GLN A 45 3.99 19.36 -9.43
N ALA A 46 3.34 18.25 -9.02
CA ALA A 46 3.74 17.49 -7.85
C ALA A 46 5.19 17.00 -7.99
N THR A 47 5.55 16.42 -9.14
CA THR A 47 6.93 15.97 -9.41
C THR A 47 7.94 17.13 -9.38
N ARG A 48 7.61 18.31 -9.89
CA ARG A 48 8.50 19.48 -9.81
C ARG A 48 8.66 19.97 -8.38
N ARG A 49 7.55 20.07 -7.60
CA ARG A 49 7.57 20.45 -6.19
C ARG A 49 8.43 19.47 -5.39
N ALA A 50 8.22 18.16 -5.56
CA ALA A 50 8.98 17.12 -4.89
C ALA A 50 10.49 17.19 -5.20
N ARG A 51 10.87 17.35 -6.46
CA ARG A 51 12.28 17.50 -6.85
C ARG A 51 12.92 18.76 -6.28
N ALA A 52 12.20 19.89 -6.31
CA ALA A 52 12.71 21.15 -5.76
C ALA A 52 12.91 21.05 -4.23
N LEU A 53 12.01 20.35 -3.53
CA LEU A 53 12.10 20.13 -2.10
C LEU A 53 13.26 19.18 -1.77
N LEU A 54 13.38 18.06 -2.48
CA LEU A 54 14.48 17.09 -2.36
C LEU A 54 15.87 17.74 -2.47
N GLN A 55 16.05 18.72 -3.35
CA GLN A 55 17.31 19.44 -3.51
C GLN A 55 17.69 20.31 -2.31
N ARG A 56 16.73 20.65 -1.46
CA ARG A 56 16.93 21.47 -0.26
C ARG A 56 17.17 20.64 1.00
N MET A 57 16.96 19.33 0.93
CA MET A 57 17.15 18.41 2.04
C MET A 57 18.61 18.06 2.24
N THR A 58 19.05 17.99 3.50
CA THR A 58 20.33 17.38 3.86
C THR A 58 20.25 15.86 3.72
N LEU A 59 21.39 15.16 3.81
CA LEU A 59 21.39 13.71 3.75
C LEU A 59 20.69 13.11 4.98
N GLU A 60 20.90 13.68 6.14
CA GLU A 60 20.25 13.29 7.40
C GLU A 60 18.73 13.42 7.28
N GLU A 61 18.21 14.56 6.84
CA GLU A 61 16.76 14.76 6.63
C GLU A 61 16.16 13.79 5.62
N LYS A 62 16.93 13.37 4.62
CA LYS A 62 16.50 12.35 3.67
C LYS A 62 16.40 10.98 4.33
N VAL A 63 17.39 10.63 5.15
CA VAL A 63 17.39 9.37 5.90
C VAL A 63 16.26 9.36 6.92
N ASP A 64 16.02 10.47 7.63
CA ASP A 64 14.92 10.60 8.60
C ASP A 64 13.53 10.37 7.96
N MET A 65 13.36 10.65 6.67
CA MET A 65 12.13 10.33 5.95
C MET A 65 11.97 8.84 5.63
N LEU A 66 13.04 8.06 5.67
CA LEU A 66 13.04 6.65 5.25
C LEU A 66 12.82 5.67 6.39
N HIS A 67 12.49 6.14 7.57
CA HIS A 67 12.11 5.28 8.69
C HIS A 67 10.98 5.89 9.52
N GLY A 68 10.17 5.02 10.14
CA GLY A 68 9.14 5.43 11.07
C GLY A 68 9.65 5.51 12.50
N GLU A 69 8.84 6.10 13.37
CA GLU A 69 9.08 6.23 14.80
C GLU A 69 7.93 5.62 15.59
N VAL A 70 8.23 5.08 16.77
CA VAL A 70 7.22 4.63 17.72
C VAL A 70 6.70 5.82 18.50
N ASN A 71 5.41 6.10 18.35
CA ASN A 71 4.70 7.12 19.11
C ASN A 71 3.23 6.69 19.29
N ASN A 72 2.32 7.66 19.51
CA ASN A 72 0.90 7.39 19.64
C ASN A 72 0.22 6.76 18.42
N TYR A 73 0.90 6.70 17.26
CA TYR A 73 0.43 6.04 16.04
C TYR A 73 0.94 4.60 15.89
N TYR A 74 1.30 3.96 16.98
CA TYR A 74 1.71 2.55 17.01
C TYR A 74 2.92 2.21 16.14
N GLY A 75 3.81 3.16 15.89
CA GLY A 75 4.99 2.97 15.03
C GLY A 75 4.77 3.21 13.55
N PHE A 76 3.56 3.46 13.11
CA PHE A 76 3.24 3.92 11.77
C PHE A 76 3.17 5.46 11.73
N TYR A 77 4.31 6.06 12.02
CA TYR A 77 4.49 7.51 12.07
C TYR A 77 5.86 7.88 11.52
N ASN A 78 5.90 8.88 10.66
CA ASN A 78 7.15 9.50 10.22
C ASN A 78 7.11 10.99 10.59
N ALA A 79 8.12 11.45 11.31
CA ALA A 79 8.17 12.80 11.83
C ALA A 79 8.17 13.88 10.75
N PRO A 80 7.66 15.08 11.02
CA PRO A 80 7.72 16.20 10.08
C PRO A 80 9.14 16.73 9.96
N ILE A 81 9.46 17.31 8.80
CA ILE A 81 10.69 18.12 8.66
C ILE A 81 10.28 19.58 8.62
N GLU A 82 10.10 20.15 9.80
CA GLU A 82 9.54 21.51 9.99
C GLU A 82 10.30 22.58 9.22
N ARG A 83 11.62 22.51 9.19
CA ARG A 83 12.47 23.45 8.45
C ARG A 83 12.10 23.58 6.98
N LEU A 84 11.57 22.52 6.40
CA LEU A 84 11.18 22.44 4.98
C LEU A 84 9.68 22.50 4.78
N GLY A 85 8.90 22.50 5.85
CA GLY A 85 7.44 22.42 5.80
C GLY A 85 6.92 21.07 5.28
N ILE A 86 7.69 19.98 5.50
CA ILE A 86 7.24 18.63 5.18
C ILE A 86 6.38 18.14 6.33
N PRO A 87 5.09 17.83 6.10
CA PRO A 87 4.21 17.35 7.15
C PRO A 87 4.58 15.92 7.58
N ALA A 88 4.19 15.56 8.80
CA ALA A 88 4.28 14.18 9.26
C ALA A 88 3.46 13.24 8.38
N LEU A 89 3.90 11.99 8.25
CA LEU A 89 3.05 10.90 7.79
C LEU A 89 2.48 10.19 9.02
N THR A 90 1.18 10.18 9.11
CA THR A 90 0.41 9.56 10.20
C THR A 90 -0.47 8.48 9.61
N MET A 91 -0.20 7.23 9.97
CA MET A 91 -0.77 6.08 9.30
C MET A 91 -1.76 5.35 10.21
N ALA A 92 -2.82 4.81 9.63
CA ALA A 92 -3.79 3.95 10.31
C ALA A 92 -3.97 2.63 9.57
N ASP A 93 -4.07 1.51 10.29
CA ASP A 93 -4.58 0.28 9.70
C ASP A 93 -6.01 0.47 9.22
N GLY A 94 -6.38 -0.20 8.11
CA GLY A 94 -7.61 0.11 7.47
C GLY A 94 -8.39 -0.92 6.68
N PRO A 95 -8.03 -2.23 6.59
CA PRO A 95 -8.80 -3.11 5.72
C PRO A 95 -10.28 -3.27 6.08
N ALA A 96 -10.64 -3.16 7.36
CA ALA A 96 -12.04 -3.27 7.82
C ALA A 96 -12.52 -2.01 8.56
N GLY A 97 -12.13 -0.84 8.05
CA GLY A 97 -12.34 0.46 8.66
C GLY A 97 -11.08 0.99 9.37
N THR A 98 -11.07 2.27 9.64
CA THR A 98 -9.91 2.97 10.20
C THR A 98 -9.63 2.56 11.64
N ARG A 99 -8.42 2.07 11.92
CA ARG A 99 -7.97 1.76 13.27
C ARG A 99 -7.26 2.97 13.88
N ILE A 100 -7.90 3.60 14.85
CA ILE A 100 -7.32 4.71 15.60
C ILE A 100 -6.44 4.15 16.73
N ALA A 101 -5.11 4.30 16.61
CA ALA A 101 -4.17 3.83 17.62
C ALA A 101 -4.03 4.84 18.79
N ASN A 102 -4.10 6.13 18.51
CA ASN A 102 -3.94 7.18 19.52
C ASN A 102 -5.14 7.22 20.48
N PRO A 103 -4.95 6.96 21.79
CA PRO A 103 -6.05 6.93 22.77
C PRO A 103 -6.70 8.31 23.00
N ASP A 104 -6.00 9.39 22.69
CA ASP A 104 -6.50 10.75 22.84
C ASP A 104 -7.42 11.19 21.70
N VAL A 105 -7.49 10.39 20.63
CA VAL A 105 -8.32 10.69 19.48
C VAL A 105 -9.62 9.92 19.55
N ASN A 106 -10.73 10.62 19.71
CA ASN A 106 -12.10 10.13 19.66
C ASN A 106 -12.36 8.84 20.50
N GLY A 107 -11.57 8.63 21.58
CA GLY A 107 -11.62 7.40 22.38
C GLY A 107 -11.33 6.13 21.59
N GLN A 108 -10.54 6.21 20.53
CA GLN A 108 -10.20 5.13 19.59
C GLN A 108 -11.43 4.55 18.86
N ARG A 109 -12.50 5.32 18.71
CA ARG A 109 -13.72 4.87 18.00
C ARG A 109 -13.68 5.31 16.54
N ALA A 110 -13.94 4.36 15.67
CA ALA A 110 -14.20 4.54 14.24
C ALA A 110 -15.29 3.57 13.79
N THR A 111 -15.80 3.73 12.60
CA THR A 111 -16.78 2.80 12.04
C THR A 111 -16.13 1.45 11.74
N GLN A 112 -16.69 0.39 12.35
CA GLN A 112 -16.34 -0.97 11.96
C GLN A 112 -17.05 -1.29 10.66
N LEU A 113 -16.30 -1.27 9.56
CA LEU A 113 -16.82 -1.66 8.25
C LEU A 113 -16.93 -3.19 8.12
N PRO A 114 -17.79 -3.70 7.22
CA PRO A 114 -17.82 -5.12 6.88
C PRO A 114 -16.44 -5.63 6.47
N ALA A 115 -16.15 -6.90 6.78
CA ALA A 115 -14.89 -7.50 6.36
C ALA A 115 -14.70 -7.41 4.83
N PRO A 116 -13.49 -7.11 4.32
CA PRO A 116 -13.22 -6.98 2.88
C PRO A 116 -13.69 -8.15 2.02
N ILE A 117 -13.64 -9.38 2.55
CA ILE A 117 -14.19 -10.54 1.84
C ILE A 117 -15.72 -10.41 1.62
N SER A 118 -16.44 -9.75 2.53
CA SER A 118 -17.89 -9.48 2.35
C SER A 118 -18.12 -8.39 1.31
N LEU A 119 -17.25 -7.39 1.27
CA LEU A 119 -17.27 -6.35 0.24
C LEU A 119 -17.06 -6.96 -1.15
N ALA A 120 -16.06 -7.80 -1.32
CA ALA A 120 -15.78 -8.47 -2.58
C ALA A 120 -16.93 -9.39 -3.02
N ALA A 121 -17.65 -10.04 -2.07
CA ALA A 121 -18.80 -10.89 -2.35
C ALA A 121 -20.00 -10.12 -2.92
N THR A 122 -20.02 -8.80 -2.86
CA THR A 122 -21.05 -7.97 -3.50
C THR A 122 -20.85 -7.83 -5.00
N TRP A 123 -19.64 -7.99 -5.51
CA TRP A 123 -19.27 -7.73 -6.91
C TRP A 123 -19.57 -6.29 -7.36
N ASP A 124 -19.75 -5.36 -6.42
CA ASP A 124 -20.09 -3.97 -6.67
C ASP A 124 -18.87 -3.06 -6.47
N LEU A 125 -18.26 -2.66 -7.57
CA LEU A 125 -17.09 -1.78 -7.56
C LEU A 125 -17.41 -0.35 -7.11
N ALA A 126 -18.66 0.11 -7.31
CA ALA A 126 -19.06 1.44 -6.82
C ALA A 126 -19.20 1.42 -5.30
N LEU A 127 -19.70 0.32 -4.72
CA LEU A 127 -19.71 0.12 -3.27
C LEU A 127 -18.29 0.03 -2.70
N ALA A 128 -17.37 -0.64 -3.41
CA ALA A 128 -15.97 -0.71 -3.00
C ALA A 128 -15.28 0.66 -2.98
N GLU A 129 -15.61 1.52 -3.95
CA GLU A 129 -15.10 2.91 -3.97
C GLU A 129 -15.69 3.72 -2.81
N GLN A 130 -16.98 3.61 -2.51
CA GLN A 130 -17.61 4.26 -1.35
C GLN A 130 -17.05 3.74 -0.01
N TYR A 131 -16.71 2.46 0.07
CA TYR A 131 -16.08 1.87 1.24
C TYR A 131 -14.72 2.51 1.52
N GLY A 132 -13.88 2.66 0.50
CA GLY A 132 -12.59 3.34 0.60
C GLY A 132 -12.72 4.83 0.93
N ASP A 133 -13.70 5.51 0.34
CA ASP A 133 -13.98 6.93 0.60
C ASP A 133 -14.35 7.17 2.07
N LEU A 134 -15.29 6.39 2.61
CA LEU A 134 -15.69 6.48 4.01
C LEU A 134 -14.53 6.20 4.99
N ALA A 135 -13.76 5.13 4.72
CA ALA A 135 -12.61 4.80 5.57
C ALA A 135 -11.56 5.92 5.58
N ALA A 136 -11.31 6.54 4.42
CA ALA A 136 -10.36 7.64 4.31
C ALA A 136 -10.87 8.96 4.90
N GLU A 137 -12.17 9.25 4.80
CA GLU A 137 -12.79 10.40 5.47
C GLU A 137 -12.62 10.28 6.98
N GLU A 138 -12.87 9.10 7.57
CA GLU A 138 -12.63 8.86 8.99
C GLU A 138 -11.14 8.91 9.35
N ALA A 139 -10.25 8.35 8.51
CA ALA A 139 -8.81 8.44 8.72
C ALA A 139 -8.35 9.90 8.78
N PHE A 140 -8.77 10.71 7.83
CA PHE A 140 -8.42 12.14 7.75
C PHE A 140 -8.97 12.92 8.97
N SER A 141 -10.24 12.70 9.33
CA SER A 141 -10.90 13.35 10.47
C SER A 141 -10.35 12.91 11.82
N THR A 142 -9.57 11.84 11.86
CA THR A 142 -8.91 11.32 13.08
C THR A 142 -7.40 11.55 13.09
N GLY A 143 -6.91 12.43 12.22
CA GLY A 143 -5.52 12.87 12.21
C GLY A 143 -4.56 11.99 11.41
N HIS A 144 -5.08 11.14 10.51
CA HIS A 144 -4.26 10.26 9.67
C HIS A 144 -4.29 10.72 8.20
N ASN A 145 -3.15 10.57 7.52
CA ASN A 145 -3.01 10.91 6.10
C ASN A 145 -2.48 9.76 5.24
N VAL A 146 -2.34 8.57 5.82
CA VAL A 146 -2.08 7.32 5.13
C VAL A 146 -3.00 6.25 5.70
N LEU A 147 -3.74 5.55 4.84
CA LEU A 147 -4.54 4.41 5.21
C LEU A 147 -3.89 3.13 4.67
N LEU A 148 -3.54 2.21 5.58
CA LEU A 148 -2.88 0.94 5.27
C LEU A 148 -3.91 -0.06 4.74
N ALA A 149 -4.46 0.23 3.57
CA ALA A 149 -5.49 -0.49 2.83
C ALA A 149 -5.39 -0.16 1.32
N PRO A 150 -5.89 -1.04 0.45
CA PRO A 150 -6.52 -2.35 0.69
C PRO A 150 -5.52 -3.50 0.85
N ALA A 151 -5.99 -4.61 1.45
CA ALA A 151 -5.27 -5.89 1.45
C ALA A 151 -5.75 -6.75 0.28
N VAL A 152 -4.93 -6.85 -0.77
CA VAL A 152 -5.25 -7.62 -1.99
C VAL A 152 -4.61 -9.00 -2.02
N ASP A 153 -4.22 -9.50 -0.84
CA ASP A 153 -3.67 -10.84 -0.67
C ASP A 153 -4.61 -11.92 -1.20
N ILE A 154 -4.06 -12.98 -1.77
CA ILE A 154 -4.86 -14.12 -2.21
C ILE A 154 -5.11 -15.06 -1.03
N ALA A 155 -6.38 -15.28 -0.68
CA ALA A 155 -6.81 -16.19 0.38
C ALA A 155 -6.54 -17.66 0.02
N ARG A 156 -5.26 -18.01 -0.19
CA ARG A 156 -4.81 -19.34 -0.65
C ARG A 156 -5.00 -20.42 0.40
N VAL A 157 -4.83 -20.06 1.66
CA VAL A 157 -4.94 -20.95 2.82
C VAL A 157 -6.16 -20.50 3.64
N ALA A 158 -7.21 -21.31 3.65
CA ALA A 158 -8.46 -20.97 4.33
C ALA A 158 -8.30 -20.72 5.84
N GLN A 159 -7.31 -21.35 6.46
CA GLN A 159 -6.99 -21.20 7.89
C GLN A 159 -6.07 -20.00 8.18
N ALA A 160 -5.72 -19.21 7.18
CA ALA A 160 -4.95 -17.98 7.41
C ALA A 160 -5.71 -17.05 8.36
N GLY A 161 -5.05 -16.59 9.43
CA GLY A 161 -5.68 -15.79 10.48
C GLY A 161 -6.24 -14.44 10.01
N ARG A 162 -5.78 -13.94 8.86
CA ARG A 162 -6.19 -12.66 8.26
C ARG A 162 -6.93 -12.80 6.92
N ALA A 163 -7.43 -14.01 6.60
CA ALA A 163 -8.17 -14.23 5.36
C ALA A 163 -9.42 -13.34 5.21
N PHE A 164 -10.01 -12.86 6.30
CA PHE A 164 -11.14 -11.95 6.30
C PHE A 164 -10.80 -10.54 5.76
N GLU A 165 -9.54 -10.13 5.85
CA GLU A 165 -9.04 -8.85 5.33
C GLU A 165 -8.79 -8.88 3.82
N ALA A 166 -8.67 -10.08 3.22
CA ALA A 166 -8.51 -10.26 1.78
C ALA A 166 -9.86 -10.27 1.06
N PHE A 167 -9.84 -10.02 -0.24
CA PHE A 167 -11.05 -10.03 -1.07
C PHE A 167 -11.45 -11.43 -1.56
N GLY A 168 -10.63 -12.44 -1.33
CA GLY A 168 -10.91 -13.82 -1.70
C GLY A 168 -9.77 -14.53 -2.41
N GLU A 169 -10.10 -15.57 -3.18
CA GLU A 169 -9.13 -16.43 -3.86
C GLU A 169 -8.85 -16.01 -5.31
N ASP A 170 -9.74 -15.22 -5.91
CA ASP A 170 -9.65 -14.81 -7.31
C ASP A 170 -8.82 -13.54 -7.48
N PRO A 171 -7.71 -13.58 -8.26
CA PRO A 171 -6.81 -12.43 -8.42
C PRO A 171 -7.43 -11.28 -9.22
N LEU A 172 -8.43 -11.54 -10.07
CA LEU A 172 -9.12 -10.48 -10.81
C LEU A 172 -10.08 -9.75 -9.88
N LEU A 173 -10.91 -10.47 -9.13
CA LEU A 173 -11.82 -9.89 -8.14
C LEU A 173 -11.04 -9.09 -7.10
N SER A 174 -9.96 -9.66 -6.53
CA SER A 174 -9.13 -8.98 -5.54
C SER A 174 -8.52 -7.70 -6.11
N GLY A 175 -7.96 -7.75 -7.31
CA GLY A 175 -7.36 -6.60 -7.95
C GLY A 175 -8.35 -5.50 -8.30
N THR A 176 -9.52 -5.84 -8.87
CA THR A 176 -10.54 -4.85 -9.28
C THR A 176 -11.23 -4.20 -8.09
N THR A 177 -11.56 -4.98 -7.05
CA THR A 177 -12.13 -4.46 -5.80
C THR A 177 -11.14 -3.57 -5.08
N GLY A 178 -9.88 -4.02 -4.93
CA GLY A 178 -8.83 -3.21 -4.32
C GLY A 178 -8.52 -1.93 -5.09
N ALA A 179 -8.56 -1.97 -6.43
CA ALA A 179 -8.39 -0.76 -7.24
C ALA A 179 -9.55 0.24 -7.04
N ALA A 180 -10.77 -0.24 -6.88
CA ALA A 180 -11.93 0.61 -6.59
C ALA A 180 -11.82 1.24 -5.19
N GLU A 181 -11.48 0.45 -4.17
CA GLU A 181 -11.24 0.96 -2.81
C GLU A 181 -10.13 2.01 -2.78
N LEU A 182 -9.00 1.78 -3.49
CA LEU A 182 -7.92 2.76 -3.61
C LEU A 182 -8.38 4.09 -4.21
N ARG A 183 -9.26 4.06 -5.22
CA ARG A 183 -9.82 5.30 -5.78
C ARG A 183 -10.64 6.06 -4.74
N GLY A 184 -11.44 5.35 -3.96
CA GLY A 184 -12.20 5.92 -2.85
C GLY A 184 -11.28 6.51 -1.79
N ILE A 185 -10.30 5.78 -1.32
CA ILE A 185 -9.32 6.27 -0.34
C ILE A 185 -8.67 7.56 -0.83
N GLN A 186 -8.17 7.56 -2.05
CA GLN A 186 -7.39 8.66 -2.61
C GLN A 186 -8.24 9.77 -3.25
N SER A 187 -9.58 9.73 -3.12
CA SER A 187 -10.45 10.89 -3.36
C SER A 187 -10.33 11.92 -2.24
N ASN A 188 -9.82 11.48 -1.08
CA ASN A 188 -9.45 12.29 0.07
C ASN A 188 -7.95 12.64 0.06
N PRO A 189 -7.48 13.60 0.88
CA PRO A 189 -6.05 13.86 1.06
C PRO A 189 -5.39 12.77 1.93
N VAL A 190 -5.57 11.52 1.54
CA VAL A 190 -5.10 10.31 2.22
C VAL A 190 -4.43 9.40 1.19
N VAL A 191 -3.25 8.93 1.51
CA VAL A 191 -2.53 7.95 0.69
C VAL A 191 -3.09 6.56 0.95
N GLY A 192 -3.46 5.84 -0.10
CA GLY A 192 -3.79 4.42 -0.02
C GLY A 192 -2.53 3.55 -0.15
N ASP A 193 -2.43 2.56 0.73
CA ASP A 193 -1.31 1.62 0.80
C ASP A 193 -1.76 0.20 0.44
N ILE A 194 -1.41 -0.25 -0.77
CA ILE A 194 -1.78 -1.60 -1.23
C ILE A 194 -0.87 -2.65 -0.59
N LYS A 195 -1.48 -3.71 0.03
CA LYS A 195 -0.73 -4.70 0.82
C LYS A 195 -1.25 -6.13 0.66
N HIS A 196 -0.47 -7.14 1.05
CA HIS A 196 0.94 -7.16 1.43
C HIS A 196 1.78 -7.72 0.28
N TYR A 197 2.67 -6.96 -0.28
CA TYR A 197 3.45 -7.35 -1.45
C TYR A 197 4.68 -8.17 -1.05
N ASN A 198 4.82 -9.48 -1.29
CA ASN A 198 3.95 -10.33 -2.07
C ASN A 198 3.92 -11.77 -1.48
N VAL A 199 2.97 -12.59 -2.00
CA VAL A 199 2.80 -14.02 -1.65
C VAL A 199 2.54 -14.25 -0.16
N TYR A 200 1.84 -13.32 0.48
CA TYR A 200 1.47 -13.40 1.89
C TYR A 200 0.15 -14.17 2.04
N THR A 201 0.24 -15.46 2.41
CA THR A 201 -0.91 -16.37 2.37
C THR A 201 -1.26 -17.01 3.71
N GLN A 202 -0.50 -16.71 4.76
CA GLN A 202 -0.70 -17.30 6.09
C GLN A 202 0.12 -16.57 7.16
N GLU A 203 -0.30 -16.72 8.43
CA GLU A 203 0.26 -15.99 9.57
C GLU A 203 1.29 -16.79 10.39
N VAL A 204 1.39 -18.10 10.14
CA VAL A 204 2.28 -18.97 10.93
C VAL A 204 3.74 -18.60 10.69
N ASN A 205 4.46 -18.30 11.76
CA ASN A 205 5.87 -17.88 11.73
C ASN A 205 6.15 -16.63 10.87
N ARG A 206 5.18 -15.72 10.75
CA ARG A 206 5.33 -14.53 9.90
C ARG A 206 6.57 -13.71 10.23
N LEU A 207 6.83 -13.45 11.52
CA LEU A 207 8.00 -12.70 12.00
C LEU A 207 9.30 -13.49 11.86
N ALA A 208 9.27 -14.82 11.97
CA ALA A 208 10.43 -15.69 11.77
C ALA A 208 10.75 -15.96 10.27
N GLY A 209 10.05 -15.29 9.34
CA GLY A 209 10.32 -15.38 7.91
C GLY A 209 9.92 -16.69 7.27
N GLY A 210 8.65 -17.09 7.45
CA GLY A 210 8.08 -18.19 6.68
C GLY A 210 8.38 -18.02 5.19
N ASN A 211 8.82 -19.08 4.50
CA ASN A 211 9.24 -18.99 3.10
C ASN A 211 8.14 -19.53 2.17
N ALA A 212 7.58 -18.64 1.35
CA ALA A 212 6.68 -19.01 0.26
C ALA A 212 7.50 -19.42 -0.96
N VAL A 213 7.40 -20.68 -1.36
CA VAL A 213 8.04 -21.19 -2.59
C VAL A 213 7.00 -21.17 -3.69
N VAL A 214 7.26 -20.42 -4.74
CA VAL A 214 6.34 -20.21 -5.85
C VAL A 214 7.11 -20.20 -7.17
N ASP A 215 6.55 -20.85 -8.20
CA ASP A 215 7.10 -20.74 -9.56
C ASP A 215 6.72 -19.43 -10.23
N GLU A 216 7.47 -19.04 -11.26
CA GLU A 216 7.30 -17.76 -11.95
C GLU A 216 5.89 -17.56 -12.49
N ARG A 217 5.30 -18.59 -13.10
CA ARG A 217 3.96 -18.50 -13.67
C ARG A 217 2.91 -18.23 -12.59
N ALA A 218 2.94 -18.99 -11.49
CA ALA A 218 2.02 -18.80 -10.38
C ALA A 218 2.25 -17.43 -9.70
N LEU A 219 3.50 -16.99 -9.59
CA LEU A 219 3.83 -15.66 -9.08
C LEU A 219 3.15 -14.58 -9.92
N GLN A 220 3.33 -14.59 -11.22
CA GLN A 220 2.80 -13.55 -12.12
C GLN A 220 1.27 -13.62 -12.29
N GLU A 221 0.71 -14.81 -12.53
CA GLU A 221 -0.71 -14.96 -12.88
C GLU A 221 -1.65 -14.89 -11.67
N ILE A 222 -1.16 -15.20 -10.46
CA ILE A 222 -1.98 -15.26 -9.25
C ILE A 222 -1.60 -14.14 -8.28
N TYR A 223 -0.34 -14.07 -7.87
CA TYR A 223 0.06 -13.21 -6.75
C TYR A 223 0.44 -11.77 -7.15
N VAL A 224 1.05 -11.58 -8.32
CA VAL A 224 1.34 -10.24 -8.86
C VAL A 224 0.11 -9.60 -9.49
N ARG A 225 -0.79 -10.39 -10.06
CA ARG A 225 -1.96 -9.88 -10.82
C ARG A 225 -2.85 -8.90 -10.05
N PRO A 226 -3.27 -9.12 -8.79
CA PRO A 226 -4.08 -8.14 -8.06
C PRO A 226 -3.33 -6.82 -7.85
N PHE A 227 -2.04 -6.86 -7.57
CA PHE A 227 -1.22 -5.65 -7.47
C PHE A 227 -1.05 -4.95 -8.81
N ALA A 228 -0.91 -5.70 -9.90
CA ALA A 228 -0.83 -5.12 -11.26
C ALA A 228 -2.11 -4.33 -11.61
N ILE A 229 -3.28 -4.87 -11.26
CA ILE A 229 -4.57 -4.19 -11.44
C ILE A 229 -4.65 -2.99 -10.50
N GLY A 230 -4.32 -3.16 -9.21
CA GLY A 230 -4.30 -2.09 -8.22
C GLY A 230 -3.41 -0.92 -8.62
N VAL A 231 -2.20 -1.19 -9.08
CA VAL A 231 -1.24 -0.16 -9.57
C VAL A 231 -1.77 0.54 -10.81
N ARG A 232 -2.29 -0.21 -11.78
CA ARG A 232 -2.80 0.35 -13.04
C ARG A 232 -4.05 1.20 -12.83
N ASP A 233 -5.05 0.68 -12.09
CA ASP A 233 -6.40 1.24 -12.04
C ASP A 233 -6.70 2.01 -10.74
N GLY A 234 -6.04 1.64 -9.63
CA GLY A 234 -6.18 2.29 -8.32
C GLY A 234 -5.08 3.30 -8.01
N ARG A 235 -3.88 3.10 -8.57
CA ARG A 235 -2.72 4.00 -8.43
C ARG A 235 -2.38 4.34 -6.99
N PRO A 236 -2.04 3.34 -6.17
CA PRO A 236 -1.70 3.55 -4.78
C PRO A 236 -0.47 4.46 -4.66
N GLY A 237 -0.51 5.36 -3.68
CA GLY A 237 0.65 6.19 -3.35
C GLY A 237 1.74 5.39 -2.64
N SER A 238 1.38 4.30 -1.94
CA SER A 238 2.35 3.38 -1.35
C SER A 238 1.95 1.91 -1.54
N ALA A 239 2.93 1.03 -1.30
CA ALA A 239 2.75 -0.41 -1.24
C ALA A 239 3.53 -0.96 -0.05
N MET A 240 2.93 -1.86 0.73
CA MET A 240 3.59 -2.50 1.86
C MET A 240 4.16 -3.85 1.46
N CYS A 241 5.46 -4.05 1.63
CA CYS A 241 6.07 -5.35 1.43
C CYS A 241 5.78 -6.30 2.60
N ALA A 242 5.62 -7.59 2.32
CA ALA A 242 5.17 -8.60 3.27
C ALA A 242 6.26 -9.09 4.22
N PHE A 243 5.85 -9.72 5.33
CA PHE A 243 6.77 -10.33 6.32
C PHE A 243 7.58 -11.50 5.80
N ASN A 244 6.98 -12.31 4.92
CA ASN A 244 7.53 -13.61 4.53
C ASN A 244 8.70 -13.49 3.55
N LYS A 245 9.43 -14.59 3.45
CA LYS A 245 10.32 -14.80 2.32
C LYS A 245 9.54 -15.29 1.11
N VAL A 246 10.01 -14.90 -0.06
CA VAL A 246 9.58 -15.45 -1.34
C VAL A 246 10.81 -16.06 -2.02
N ASN A 247 10.76 -17.36 -2.29
CA ASN A 247 11.85 -18.11 -2.89
C ASN A 247 13.20 -17.90 -2.16
N GLY A 248 13.14 -17.80 -0.83
CA GLY A 248 14.32 -17.72 0.04
C GLY A 248 14.76 -16.32 0.45
N THR A 249 14.25 -15.26 -0.18
CA THR A 249 14.58 -13.87 0.14
C THR A 249 13.40 -13.17 0.80
N TYR A 250 13.61 -12.41 1.88
CA TYR A 250 12.54 -11.62 2.49
C TYR A 250 11.93 -10.65 1.49
N ALA A 251 10.60 -10.53 1.48
CA ALA A 251 9.89 -9.71 0.51
C ALA A 251 10.36 -8.25 0.50
N CYS A 252 10.70 -7.70 1.69
CA CYS A 252 11.18 -6.33 1.85
C CYS A 252 12.66 -6.11 1.44
N GLU A 253 13.39 -7.13 1.05
CA GLU A 253 14.76 -7.02 0.49
C GLU A 253 14.91 -7.76 -0.85
N ASN A 254 13.79 -8.12 -1.48
CA ASN A 254 13.76 -8.93 -2.70
C ASN A 254 13.78 -8.02 -3.94
N ASP A 255 14.94 -7.89 -4.54
CA ASP A 255 15.18 -7.06 -5.72
C ASP A 255 14.28 -7.41 -6.91
N GLU A 256 14.06 -8.72 -7.16
CA GLU A 256 13.16 -9.18 -8.21
C GLU A 256 11.72 -8.71 -7.98
N LEU A 257 11.21 -8.85 -6.75
CA LEU A 257 9.85 -8.42 -6.43
C LEU A 257 9.69 -6.90 -6.46
N LEU A 258 10.60 -6.16 -5.79
CA LEU A 258 10.39 -4.74 -5.55
C LEU A 258 10.89 -3.85 -6.70
N ASN A 259 12.09 -4.12 -7.22
CA ASN A 259 12.64 -3.33 -8.32
C ASN A 259 12.12 -3.85 -9.66
N THR A 260 12.41 -5.12 -10.01
CA THR A 260 12.11 -5.64 -11.36
C THR A 260 10.60 -5.72 -11.60
N ILE A 261 9.83 -6.37 -10.72
CA ILE A 261 8.40 -6.58 -10.97
C ILE A 261 7.62 -5.30 -10.60
N LEU A 262 7.64 -4.87 -9.33
CA LEU A 262 6.76 -3.79 -8.88
C LEU A 262 7.12 -2.45 -9.52
N LYS A 263 8.38 -2.01 -9.40
CA LYS A 263 8.78 -0.66 -9.87
C LYS A 263 8.98 -0.56 -11.37
N GLU A 264 9.58 -1.57 -12.02
CA GLU A 264 9.88 -1.52 -13.45
C GLU A 264 8.77 -2.10 -14.31
N GLN A 265 8.39 -3.38 -14.11
CA GLN A 265 7.38 -4.07 -14.92
C GLN A 265 5.99 -3.43 -14.73
N LEU A 266 5.54 -3.25 -13.49
CA LEU A 266 4.24 -2.65 -13.17
C LEU A 266 4.28 -1.11 -13.18
N ARG A 267 5.46 -0.49 -13.30
CA ARG A 267 5.67 0.97 -13.31
C ARG A 267 5.10 1.67 -12.06
N PHE A 268 5.24 1.03 -10.90
CA PHE A 268 4.80 1.61 -9.65
C PHE A 268 5.61 2.88 -9.31
N GLN A 269 4.92 4.00 -9.11
CA GLN A 269 5.54 5.30 -8.91
C GLN A 269 5.53 5.78 -7.45
N GLY A 270 4.75 5.16 -6.59
CA GLY A 270 4.74 5.40 -5.14
C GLY A 270 5.95 4.81 -4.44
N TRP A 271 5.94 4.86 -3.11
CA TRP A 271 7.00 4.25 -2.29
C TRP A 271 6.61 2.88 -1.77
N VAL A 272 7.63 2.06 -1.48
CA VAL A 272 7.47 0.77 -0.80
C VAL A 272 7.82 0.96 0.67
N MET A 273 6.86 0.74 1.56
CA MET A 273 7.11 0.65 3.01
C MET A 273 7.21 -0.80 3.45
N SER A 274 7.90 -1.05 4.57
CA SER A 274 7.88 -2.37 5.19
C SER A 274 6.60 -2.59 5.97
N ASP A 275 6.14 -3.84 6.05
CA ASP A 275 5.24 -4.24 7.13
C ASP A 275 5.93 -4.06 8.49
N TYR A 276 5.18 -4.12 9.59
CA TYR A 276 5.60 -3.79 10.95
C TYR A 276 6.77 -4.65 11.43
N GLY A 277 7.98 -4.09 11.35
CA GLY A 277 9.21 -4.82 11.70
C GLY A 277 9.64 -5.87 10.65
N ALA A 278 9.24 -5.73 9.40
CA ALA A 278 9.60 -6.67 8.32
C ALA A 278 10.93 -6.32 7.61
N THR A 279 11.66 -5.33 8.08
CA THR A 279 13.01 -5.01 7.58
C THR A 279 14.05 -5.88 8.30
N HIS A 280 14.94 -6.52 7.56
CA HIS A 280 15.93 -7.45 8.10
C HIS A 280 17.39 -7.07 7.79
N SER A 281 17.61 -5.99 7.06
CA SER A 281 18.95 -5.50 6.72
C SER A 281 18.92 -4.06 6.23
N THR A 282 20.05 -3.36 6.32
CA THR A 282 20.19 -2.00 5.81
C THR A 282 20.44 -2.00 4.30
N VAL A 283 21.60 -2.45 3.88
CA VAL A 283 22.07 -2.31 2.49
C VAL A 283 21.24 -3.16 1.53
N ARG A 284 20.92 -4.41 1.90
CA ARG A 284 20.13 -5.30 1.02
C ARG A 284 18.69 -4.77 0.86
N SER A 285 18.07 -4.31 1.95
CA SER A 285 16.70 -3.80 1.88
C SER A 285 16.61 -2.53 1.03
N ILE A 286 17.45 -1.52 1.27
CA ILE A 286 17.40 -0.29 0.49
C ILE A 286 17.76 -0.52 -0.98
N LEU A 287 18.77 -1.34 -1.28
CA LEU A 287 19.14 -1.68 -2.66
C LEU A 287 18.14 -2.64 -3.31
N GLY A 288 17.54 -3.54 -2.54
CA GLY A 288 16.48 -4.45 -2.98
C GLY A 288 15.15 -3.78 -3.27
N GLY A 289 15.03 -2.47 -3.01
CA GLY A 289 13.86 -1.69 -3.45
C GLY A 289 12.95 -1.20 -2.32
N LEU A 290 13.22 -1.50 -1.05
CA LEU A 290 12.52 -0.91 0.09
C LEU A 290 12.80 0.59 0.14
N ASP A 291 11.77 1.42 0.28
CA ASP A 291 11.91 2.87 0.34
C ASP A 291 11.77 3.41 1.77
N GLN A 292 11.01 2.71 2.64
CA GLN A 292 10.77 3.17 4.00
C GLN A 292 10.61 1.99 4.96
N GLU A 293 11.35 2.02 6.07
CA GLU A 293 11.24 1.05 7.18
C GLU A 293 10.18 1.49 8.18
N MET A 294 9.23 0.60 8.53
CA MET A 294 8.17 0.86 9.49
C MET A 294 8.07 -0.25 10.56
N PRO A 295 8.10 0.14 11.83
CA PRO A 295 8.77 1.32 12.39
C PRO A 295 10.28 1.13 12.40
N GLY A 296 11.04 2.22 12.45
CA GLY A 296 12.49 2.17 12.46
C GLY A 296 13.14 1.81 13.80
N SER A 297 12.40 1.61 14.87
CA SER A 297 12.98 1.42 16.20
C SER A 297 12.28 0.37 17.06
N PHE A 298 11.42 -0.44 16.46
CA PHE A 298 10.65 -1.43 17.19
C PHE A 298 10.53 -2.74 16.41
N THR A 299 11.03 -3.81 17.02
CA THR A 299 10.63 -5.18 16.69
C THR A 299 10.09 -5.81 17.96
N PRO A 300 8.88 -6.40 17.98
CA PRO A 300 8.28 -6.96 19.18
C PRO A 300 9.11 -8.05 19.86
N ASP A 301 9.95 -8.74 19.10
CA ASP A 301 10.70 -9.92 19.52
C ASP A 301 12.23 -9.72 19.43
N GLU A 302 12.73 -8.55 19.01
CA GLU A 302 14.15 -8.24 18.95
C GLU A 302 14.54 -7.20 20.00
N GLU A 303 15.84 -7.07 20.28
CA GLU A 303 16.38 -6.09 21.21
C GLU A 303 15.83 -4.68 20.86
N PRO A 304 15.35 -3.92 21.85
CA PRO A 304 14.86 -2.57 21.60
C PRO A 304 15.93 -1.72 20.91
N GLY A 305 15.64 -1.25 19.71
CA GLY A 305 16.52 -0.30 19.04
C GLY A 305 17.16 -0.75 17.73
N THR A 306 16.79 -1.90 17.15
CA THR A 306 17.28 -2.25 15.81
C THR A 306 16.51 -1.44 14.76
N CYS A 307 17.08 -0.32 14.36
CA CYS A 307 16.61 0.45 13.21
C CYS A 307 17.63 0.31 12.08
N PHE A 308 17.21 -0.28 10.99
CA PHE A 308 18.08 -0.52 9.84
C PHE A 308 18.26 0.75 8.98
N PHE A 309 17.21 1.60 8.91
CA PHE A 309 17.24 2.81 8.07
C PHE A 309 17.50 4.10 8.84
N CYS A 310 17.77 4.04 10.14
CA CYS A 310 18.25 5.18 10.93
C CYS A 310 19.77 5.44 10.71
N GLY A 311 20.54 5.45 11.79
CA GLY A 311 22.01 5.60 11.76
C GLY A 311 22.74 4.66 10.80
N PRO A 312 22.45 3.32 10.79
CA PRO A 312 23.10 2.40 9.87
C PRO A 312 22.95 2.75 8.39
N LEU A 313 21.81 3.31 7.95
CA LEU A 313 21.65 3.74 6.55
C LEU A 313 22.51 4.95 6.24
N LEU A 314 22.59 5.92 7.15
CA LEU A 314 23.45 7.08 7.00
C LEU A 314 24.93 6.67 6.94
N GLU A 315 25.35 5.73 7.77
CA GLU A 315 26.69 5.15 7.76
C GLU A 315 27.00 4.44 6.44
N ALA A 316 26.09 3.61 5.93
CA ALA A 316 26.24 2.89 4.67
C ALA A 316 26.36 3.85 3.46
N VAL A 317 25.62 4.97 3.47
CA VAL A 317 25.74 6.00 2.44
C VAL A 317 27.11 6.69 2.53
N ASN A 318 27.56 7.08 3.73
CA ASN A 318 28.85 7.71 3.93
C ASN A 318 30.03 6.79 3.60
N ALA A 319 29.86 5.48 3.78
CA ALA A 319 30.84 4.46 3.38
C ALA A 319 30.84 4.18 1.86
N GLY A 320 29.86 4.71 1.11
CA GLY A 320 29.70 4.46 -0.32
C GLY A 320 29.09 3.10 -0.68
N GLU A 321 28.54 2.37 0.29
CA GLU A 321 27.85 1.10 0.08
C GLU A 321 26.45 1.31 -0.53
N VAL A 322 25.82 2.44 -0.19
CA VAL A 322 24.53 2.86 -0.75
C VAL A 322 24.71 4.18 -1.49
N PRO A 323 24.41 4.26 -2.79
CA PRO A 323 24.54 5.50 -3.54
C PRO A 323 23.48 6.53 -3.11
N VAL A 324 23.85 7.79 -3.00
CA VAL A 324 22.95 8.90 -2.67
C VAL A 324 21.75 8.98 -3.66
N SER A 325 21.96 8.57 -4.90
CA SER A 325 20.89 8.51 -5.90
C SER A 325 19.73 7.57 -5.49
N ARG A 326 20.03 6.47 -4.78
CA ARG A 326 19.00 5.55 -4.28
C ARG A 326 18.20 6.18 -3.14
N ILE A 327 18.86 6.91 -2.26
CA ILE A 327 18.20 7.68 -1.19
C ILE A 327 17.31 8.77 -1.80
N ASN A 328 17.82 9.48 -2.80
CA ASN A 328 17.03 10.49 -3.52
C ASN A 328 15.80 9.89 -4.23
N ASP A 329 15.91 8.69 -4.81
CA ASP A 329 14.77 7.99 -5.43
C ASP A 329 13.71 7.64 -4.37
N ALA A 330 14.12 7.06 -3.21
CA ALA A 330 13.20 6.71 -2.14
C ALA A 330 12.43 7.93 -1.61
N VAL A 331 13.14 9.00 -1.29
CA VAL A 331 12.52 10.26 -0.83
C VAL A 331 11.59 10.85 -1.89
N LEU A 332 11.99 10.83 -3.16
CA LEU A 332 11.16 11.33 -4.26
C LEU A 332 9.85 10.53 -4.40
N ARG A 333 9.90 9.21 -4.19
CA ARG A 333 8.74 8.32 -4.22
C ARG A 333 7.75 8.63 -3.10
N ILE A 334 8.23 9.07 -1.93
CA ILE A 334 7.39 9.52 -0.80
C ILE A 334 6.81 10.92 -1.09
N LEU A 335 7.64 11.88 -1.43
CA LEU A 335 7.22 13.28 -1.59
C LEU A 335 6.21 13.47 -2.74
N ARG A 336 6.33 12.70 -3.82
CA ARG A 336 5.47 12.86 -4.98
C ARG A 336 3.98 12.59 -4.68
N PRO A 337 3.58 11.44 -4.11
CA PRO A 337 2.21 11.21 -3.66
C PRO A 337 1.74 12.23 -2.62
N MET A 338 2.60 12.63 -1.68
CA MET A 338 2.25 13.64 -0.69
C MET A 338 1.83 14.96 -1.35
N PHE A 339 2.54 15.41 -2.38
CA PHE A 339 2.15 16.62 -3.13
C PHE A 339 0.91 16.39 -3.99
N ALA A 340 0.81 15.26 -4.66
CA ALA A 340 -0.27 14.98 -5.60
C ALA A 340 -1.62 14.78 -4.91
N LEU A 341 -1.62 14.24 -3.69
CA LEU A 341 -2.84 14.06 -2.88
C LEU A 341 -3.12 15.26 -1.95
N GLY A 342 -2.27 16.30 -1.97
CA GLY A 342 -2.54 17.53 -1.23
C GLY A 342 -2.18 17.51 0.24
N LEU A 343 -1.35 16.56 0.71
CA LEU A 343 -0.96 16.45 2.12
C LEU A 343 -0.21 17.71 2.64
N PHE A 344 0.46 18.43 1.74
CA PHE A 344 1.11 19.69 2.09
C PHE A 344 0.12 20.87 2.24
N ASP A 345 -1.00 20.78 1.57
CA ASP A 345 -1.95 21.89 1.47
C ASP A 345 -3.14 21.67 2.42
N MET A 346 -3.41 20.43 2.80
CA MET A 346 -4.50 19.99 3.67
C MET A 346 -3.97 19.02 4.74
N PRO A 347 -3.40 19.52 5.85
CA PRO A 347 -2.98 18.64 6.94
C PRO A 347 -4.21 18.01 7.60
N PRO A 348 -4.13 16.74 8.03
CA PRO A 348 -5.26 16.09 8.70
C PRO A 348 -5.60 16.81 10.00
N GLN A 349 -6.89 16.88 10.30
CA GLN A 349 -7.41 17.52 11.50
C GLN A 349 -8.11 16.48 12.37
N ILE A 350 -7.98 16.61 13.69
CA ILE A 350 -8.69 15.75 14.62
C ILE A 350 -10.05 16.40 14.88
N GLU A 351 -11.10 15.78 14.33
CA GLU A 351 -12.49 16.20 14.52
C GLU A 351 -13.29 15.09 15.24
N PRO A 352 -14.28 15.45 16.06
CA PRO A 352 -15.17 14.44 16.62
C PRO A 352 -15.95 13.73 15.51
N LEU A 353 -15.89 12.41 15.46
CA LEU A 353 -16.76 11.64 14.57
C LEU A 353 -18.22 11.75 15.04
N PRO A 354 -19.20 11.74 14.12
CA PRO A 354 -20.62 11.75 14.49
C PRO A 354 -20.93 10.65 15.49
N GLU A 355 -21.74 10.96 16.50
CA GLU A 355 -22.31 9.92 17.37
C GLU A 355 -23.28 9.07 16.55
N ALA A 356 -23.10 7.74 16.61
CA ALA A 356 -23.94 6.78 15.90
C ALA A 356 -25.33 6.63 16.55
#